data_0606f2195afce8836cc525472135cb37
#
_entry.id   0606f2195afce8836cc525472135cb37
#
_cell.length_a   1.000
_cell.length_b   1.000
_cell.length_c   1.000
_cell.angle_alpha   90.00
_cell.angle_beta   90.00
_cell.angle_gamma   90.00
#
_symmetry.space_group_name_H-M   'P 1'
#
loop_
_entity.id
_entity.type
_entity.pdbx_description
1 polymer ?
#
loop_
_entity_poly.entity_id
_entity_poly.type
_entity_poly.pdbx_seq_one_letter_code
_entity_poly.pdbx_strand_id
1 'polypeptide(L)'
;ATCNIAYNCLDRHVKTWRKNKVALIWVGENDQERIFTYGELYRQVNRCANAPKKLGLQKSDRVTIYLPNIPAQVIAMLACARIGVIHSVVYSGFSAPALASRVNDAEAKVVITADVGFDRGKVINLKPVVDEALKHCPTVGHVVVVRRQVPGPALSAPKEIDWNEWVKQERAVCDAEQLDAET
;
A
#
# COMPACT_ATOMS: atom_id res chain seq x y z
N ALA A 1 3.26 20.92 17.16
CA ALA A 1 3.00 21.37 15.77
C ALA A 1 2.29 20.29 15.01
N THR A 2 1.33 20.61 14.14
CA THR A 2 0.65 19.62 13.31
C THR A 2 1.31 19.50 11.93
N CYS A 3 1.42 18.29 11.44
CA CYS A 3 2.07 17.96 10.17
C CYS A 3 1.37 16.76 9.54
N ASN A 4 1.45 16.62 8.20
CA ASN A 4 1.15 15.40 7.49
C ASN A 4 2.17 15.22 6.38
N ILE A 5 2.89 14.11 6.41
CA ILE A 5 3.97 13.86 5.46
C ILE A 5 3.45 13.72 4.03
N ALA A 6 2.27 13.11 3.83
CA ALA A 6 1.67 13.00 2.49
C ALA A 6 1.27 14.37 1.93
N TYR A 7 0.79 15.30 2.78
CA TYR A 7 0.56 16.68 2.39
C TYR A 7 1.85 17.34 1.91
N ASN A 8 2.94 17.20 2.67
CA ASN A 8 4.22 17.77 2.32
C ASN A 8 4.83 17.16 1.05
N CYS A 9 4.64 15.85 0.84
CA CYS A 9 5.14 15.18 -0.35
C CYS A 9 4.32 15.48 -1.62
N LEU A 10 3.02 15.77 -1.50
CA LEU A 10 2.11 15.84 -2.64
C LEU A 10 1.34 17.16 -2.74
N ASP A 11 0.51 17.49 -1.74
CA ASP A 11 -0.47 18.58 -1.83
C ASP A 11 0.17 19.93 -2.11
N ARG A 12 1.24 20.26 -1.40
CA ARG A 12 1.98 21.51 -1.61
C ARG A 12 2.55 21.64 -3.03
N HIS A 13 2.81 20.52 -3.71
CA HIS A 13 3.34 20.53 -5.06
C HIS A 13 2.24 20.60 -6.12
N VAL A 14 1.12 19.87 -5.93
CA VAL A 14 0.01 19.90 -6.91
C VAL A 14 -0.72 21.22 -6.97
N LYS A 15 -0.60 22.05 -5.95
CA LYS A 15 -1.14 23.42 -5.91
C LYS A 15 -0.29 24.44 -6.71
N THR A 16 0.84 24.01 -7.27
CA THR A 16 1.79 24.85 -7.99
C THR A 16 2.03 24.31 -9.41
N TRP A 17 2.88 24.99 -10.17
CA TRP A 17 3.35 24.57 -11.48
C TRP A 17 4.01 23.18 -11.47
N ARG A 18 4.47 22.70 -10.29
CA ARG A 18 5.05 21.35 -10.12
C ARG A 18 4.08 20.21 -10.34
N LYS A 19 2.78 20.47 -10.38
CA LYS A 19 1.75 19.44 -10.62
C LYS A 19 2.08 18.49 -11.77
N ASN A 20 2.65 19.03 -12.86
CA ASN A 20 2.99 18.29 -14.06
C ASN A 20 4.45 17.80 -14.10
N LYS A 21 5.23 18.04 -13.04
CA LYS A 21 6.58 17.48 -12.93
C LYS A 21 6.53 16.01 -12.52
N VAL A 22 7.54 15.27 -12.94
CA VAL A 22 7.75 13.88 -12.53
C VAL A 22 8.00 13.82 -11.02
N ALA A 23 7.22 12.98 -10.33
CA ALA A 23 7.32 12.73 -8.90
C ALA A 23 7.91 11.35 -8.61
N LEU A 24 7.64 10.37 -9.46
CA LEU A 24 8.11 9.00 -9.30
C LEU A 24 8.37 8.38 -10.66
N ILE A 25 9.53 7.76 -10.82
CA ILE A 25 9.87 6.87 -11.92
C ILE A 25 10.08 5.48 -11.32
N TRP A 26 9.38 4.50 -11.86
CA TRP A 26 9.56 3.11 -11.51
C TRP A 26 10.04 2.34 -12.72
N VAL A 27 11.09 1.53 -12.52
CA VAL A 27 11.65 0.63 -13.52
C VAL A 27 11.55 -0.79 -12.97
N GLY A 28 10.84 -1.64 -13.69
CA GLY A 28 10.69 -3.06 -13.38
C GLY A 28 11.76 -3.91 -14.06
N GLU A 29 11.85 -5.19 -13.67
CA GLU A 29 12.87 -6.10 -14.19
C GLU A 29 12.72 -6.46 -15.68
N ASN A 30 11.52 -6.33 -16.24
CA ASN A 30 11.25 -6.66 -17.65
C ASN A 30 11.19 -5.39 -18.52
N ASP A 31 12.08 -4.44 -18.30
CA ASP A 31 12.12 -3.13 -18.97
C ASP A 31 10.80 -2.35 -18.90
N GLN A 32 9.94 -2.71 -17.94
CA GLN A 32 8.73 -1.98 -17.67
C GLN A 32 9.07 -0.66 -17.01
N GLU A 33 8.56 0.43 -17.54
CA GLU A 33 8.71 1.75 -16.94
C GLU A 33 7.34 2.36 -16.67
N ARG A 34 7.19 2.98 -15.51
CA ARG A 34 6.02 3.79 -15.18
C ARG A 34 6.48 5.12 -14.58
N ILE A 35 5.99 6.19 -15.18
CA ILE A 35 6.28 7.56 -14.74
C ILE A 35 5.00 8.15 -14.17
N PHE A 36 5.11 8.78 -13.01
CA PHE A 36 4.00 9.48 -12.36
C PHE A 36 4.38 10.94 -12.17
N THR A 37 3.55 11.85 -12.62
CA THR A 37 3.60 13.24 -12.21
C THR A 37 3.11 13.41 -10.78
N TYR A 38 3.41 14.54 -10.13
CA TYR A 38 2.83 14.86 -8.83
C TYR A 38 1.30 14.79 -8.85
N GLY A 39 0.66 15.29 -9.91
CA GLY A 39 -0.80 15.25 -10.05
C GLY A 39 -1.35 13.83 -10.16
N GLU A 40 -0.69 12.93 -10.86
CA GLU A 40 -1.10 11.53 -10.98
C GLU A 40 -0.89 10.77 -9.68
N LEU A 41 0.29 10.90 -9.07
CA LEU A 41 0.59 10.26 -7.78
C LEU A 41 -0.37 10.73 -6.69
N TYR A 42 -0.67 12.04 -6.63
CA TYR A 42 -1.66 12.62 -5.73
C TYR A 42 -3.04 11.95 -5.88
N ARG A 43 -3.54 11.80 -7.12
CA ARG A 43 -4.83 11.15 -7.36
C ARG A 43 -4.84 9.68 -6.92
N GLN A 44 -3.76 8.94 -7.21
CA GLN A 44 -3.64 7.54 -6.81
C GLN A 44 -3.60 7.38 -5.29
N VAL A 45 -2.81 8.22 -4.63
CA VAL A 45 -2.71 8.22 -3.15
C VAL A 45 -4.05 8.56 -2.51
N ASN A 46 -4.79 9.55 -3.03
CA ASN A 46 -6.11 9.90 -2.50
C ASN A 46 -7.13 8.76 -2.63
N ARG A 47 -7.17 8.09 -3.79
CA ARG A 47 -8.02 6.91 -3.96
C ARG A 47 -7.65 5.82 -2.96
N CYS A 48 -6.37 5.50 -2.89
CA CYS A 48 -5.87 4.50 -1.94
C CYS A 48 -6.15 4.91 -0.48
N ALA A 49 -6.09 6.18 -0.13
CA ALA A 49 -6.38 6.67 1.22
C ALA A 49 -7.87 6.57 1.62
N ASN A 50 -8.78 6.65 0.65
CA ASN A 50 -10.21 6.49 0.92
C ASN A 50 -10.62 5.02 1.11
N ALA A 51 -9.95 4.09 0.45
CA ALA A 51 -10.30 2.68 0.46
C ALA A 51 -10.20 2.03 1.86
N PRO A 52 -9.14 2.23 2.69
CA PRO A 52 -9.05 1.71 4.05
C PRO A 52 -10.15 2.21 4.98
N LYS A 53 -10.64 3.44 4.79
CA LYS A 53 -11.74 3.99 5.59
C LYS A 53 -13.00 3.14 5.46
N LYS A 54 -13.27 2.56 4.29
CA LYS A 54 -14.41 1.66 4.08
C LYS A 54 -14.25 0.32 4.78
N LEU A 55 -13.02 -0.08 5.11
CA LEU A 55 -12.73 -1.25 5.94
C LEU A 55 -12.80 -0.93 7.44
N GLY A 56 -13.18 0.30 7.80
CA GLY A 56 -13.28 0.74 9.18
C GLY A 56 -11.93 1.11 9.83
N LEU A 57 -10.85 1.25 9.06
CA LEU A 57 -9.58 1.71 9.61
C LEU A 57 -9.68 3.18 10.05
N GLN A 58 -9.14 3.43 11.21
CA GLN A 58 -9.08 4.75 11.84
C GLN A 58 -7.63 5.19 12.07
N LYS A 59 -7.46 6.43 12.44
CA LYS A 59 -6.17 6.98 12.87
C LYS A 59 -5.55 6.07 13.94
N SER A 60 -4.25 5.87 13.85
CA SER A 60 -3.43 4.99 14.70
C SER A 60 -3.67 3.48 14.52
N ASP A 61 -4.56 3.05 13.64
CA ASP A 61 -4.61 1.65 13.20
C ASP A 61 -3.35 1.29 12.43
N ARG A 62 -3.00 0.00 12.38
CA ARG A 62 -1.78 -0.47 11.75
C ARG A 62 -2.08 -1.31 10.52
N VAL A 63 -1.25 -1.08 9.50
CA VAL A 63 -1.26 -1.82 8.23
C VAL A 63 0.14 -2.35 7.97
N THR A 64 0.26 -3.61 7.62
CA THR A 64 1.52 -4.18 7.13
C THR A 64 1.55 -4.14 5.61
N ILE A 65 2.64 -3.64 5.05
CA ILE A 65 2.89 -3.58 3.61
C ILE A 65 3.99 -4.58 3.28
N TYR A 66 3.62 -5.72 2.68
CA TYR A 66 4.51 -6.77 2.24
C TYR A 66 4.49 -6.83 0.70
N LEU A 67 5.14 -5.85 0.08
CA LEU A 67 5.16 -5.65 -1.36
C LEU A 67 6.60 -5.66 -1.89
N PRO A 68 6.81 -6.13 -3.13
CA PRO A 68 8.06 -5.84 -3.83
C PRO A 68 8.12 -4.35 -4.17
N ASN A 69 9.28 -3.90 -4.67
CA ASN A 69 9.50 -2.49 -5.04
C ASN A 69 8.66 -2.10 -6.28
N ILE A 70 7.38 -1.88 -6.08
CA ILE A 70 6.41 -1.48 -7.12
C ILE A 70 5.70 -0.17 -6.72
N PRO A 71 5.12 0.57 -7.68
CA PRO A 71 4.45 1.84 -7.38
C PRO A 71 3.38 1.75 -6.30
N ALA A 72 2.67 0.62 -6.22
CA ALA A 72 1.66 0.37 -5.19
C ALA A 72 2.22 0.49 -3.76
N GLN A 73 3.50 0.16 -3.53
CA GLN A 73 4.13 0.31 -2.22
C GLN A 73 4.19 1.78 -1.80
N VAL A 74 4.71 2.65 -2.67
CA VAL A 74 4.81 4.10 -2.40
C VAL A 74 3.41 4.71 -2.22
N ILE A 75 2.45 4.31 -3.06
CA ILE A 75 1.06 4.77 -2.98
C ILE A 75 0.44 4.36 -1.64
N ALA A 76 0.61 3.10 -1.21
CA ALA A 76 0.10 2.60 0.06
C ALA A 76 0.72 3.33 1.27
N MET A 77 2.04 3.53 1.28
CA MET A 77 2.75 4.26 2.35
C MET A 77 2.20 5.68 2.51
N LEU A 78 2.11 6.43 1.41
CA LEU A 78 1.62 7.80 1.43
C LEU A 78 0.11 7.88 1.75
N ALA A 79 -0.67 6.88 1.33
CA ALA A 79 -2.08 6.79 1.65
C ALA A 79 -2.32 6.55 3.14
N CYS A 80 -1.58 5.63 3.76
CA CYS A 80 -1.62 5.40 5.21
C CYS A 80 -1.25 6.68 5.98
N ALA A 81 -0.12 7.29 5.64
CA ALA A 81 0.31 8.54 6.27
C ALA A 81 -0.72 9.67 6.11
N ARG A 82 -1.41 9.73 4.96
CA ARG A 82 -2.43 10.74 4.69
C ARG A 82 -3.60 10.71 5.67
N ILE A 83 -4.02 9.52 6.06
CA ILE A 83 -5.18 9.31 6.96
C ILE A 83 -4.77 8.99 8.41
N GLY A 84 -3.49 9.13 8.74
CA GLY A 84 -2.99 8.89 10.10
C GLY A 84 -2.96 7.40 10.50
N VAL A 85 -2.99 6.49 9.53
CA VAL A 85 -2.79 5.06 9.74
C VAL A 85 -1.28 4.77 9.77
N ILE A 86 -0.85 4.01 10.76
CA ILE A 86 0.54 3.59 10.91
C ILE A 86 0.81 2.44 9.93
N HIS A 87 1.89 2.51 9.18
CA HIS A 87 2.27 1.43 8.27
C HIS A 87 3.63 0.84 8.63
N SER A 88 3.72 -0.48 8.58
CA SER A 88 4.96 -1.24 8.71
C SER A 88 5.31 -1.86 7.37
N VAL A 89 6.44 -1.44 6.78
CA VAL A 89 6.92 -2.01 5.51
C VAL A 89 7.82 -3.19 5.82
N VAL A 90 7.45 -4.35 5.30
CA VAL A 90 8.18 -5.60 5.49
C VAL A 90 8.78 -6.03 4.15
N TYR A 91 10.07 -6.35 4.15
CA TYR A 91 10.76 -6.82 2.95
C TYR A 91 10.12 -8.11 2.40
N SER A 92 9.77 -8.09 1.12
CA SER A 92 9.04 -9.19 0.46
C SER A 92 9.85 -10.48 0.27
N GLY A 93 11.12 -10.50 0.66
CA GLY A 93 11.95 -11.69 0.72
C GLY A 93 11.92 -12.43 2.07
N PHE A 94 11.17 -11.94 3.06
CA PHE A 94 11.05 -12.63 4.35
C PHE A 94 10.15 -13.85 4.27
N SER A 95 10.48 -14.86 5.11
CA SER A 95 9.69 -16.08 5.26
C SER A 95 8.36 -15.82 5.98
N ALA A 96 7.43 -16.77 5.87
CA ALA A 96 6.13 -16.67 6.53
C ALA A 96 6.22 -16.48 8.06
N PRO A 97 7.07 -17.19 8.82
CA PRO A 97 7.24 -16.93 10.25
C PRO A 97 7.75 -15.52 10.54
N ALA A 98 8.71 -15.01 9.75
CA ALA A 98 9.26 -13.67 9.93
C ALA A 98 8.22 -12.58 9.60
N LEU A 99 7.36 -12.80 8.60
CA LEU A 99 6.23 -11.92 8.31
C LEU A 99 5.21 -11.95 9.44
N ALA A 100 4.81 -13.15 9.91
CA ALA A 100 3.84 -13.31 10.99
C ALA A 100 4.28 -12.59 12.28
N SER A 101 5.55 -12.72 12.64
CA SER A 101 6.11 -12.01 13.80
C SER A 101 5.91 -10.50 13.70
N ARG A 102 6.19 -9.90 12.54
CA ARG A 102 6.05 -8.44 12.33
C ARG A 102 4.60 -7.98 12.28
N VAL A 103 3.72 -8.78 11.68
CA VAL A 103 2.28 -8.51 11.64
C VAL A 103 1.70 -8.50 13.04
N ASN A 104 2.09 -9.48 13.87
CA ASN A 104 1.62 -9.60 15.25
C ASN A 104 2.21 -8.51 16.15
N ASP A 105 3.49 -8.21 16.02
CA ASP A 105 4.16 -7.14 16.78
C ASP A 105 3.48 -5.77 16.51
N ALA A 106 3.13 -5.52 15.27
CA ALA A 106 2.39 -4.32 14.89
C ALA A 106 0.88 -4.40 15.22
N GLU A 107 0.35 -5.57 15.57
CA GLU A 107 -1.10 -5.82 15.66
C GLU A 107 -1.86 -5.32 14.42
N ALA A 108 -1.32 -5.60 13.23
CA ALA A 108 -1.85 -5.08 11.98
C ALA A 108 -3.27 -5.61 11.70
N LYS A 109 -4.16 -4.71 11.29
CA LYS A 109 -5.55 -5.05 10.90
C LYS A 109 -5.67 -5.43 9.43
N VAL A 110 -4.77 -4.92 8.60
CA VAL A 110 -4.74 -5.15 7.15
C VAL A 110 -3.33 -5.48 6.70
N VAL A 111 -3.20 -6.43 5.79
CA VAL A 111 -1.97 -6.71 5.07
C VAL A 111 -2.16 -6.34 3.60
N ILE A 112 -1.25 -5.54 3.05
CA ILE A 112 -1.21 -5.23 1.61
C ILE A 112 -0.05 -6.01 1.01
N THR A 113 -0.33 -6.85 0.01
CA THR A 113 0.64 -7.72 -0.65
C THR A 113 0.46 -7.73 -2.17
N ALA A 114 1.30 -8.48 -2.86
CA ALA A 114 1.12 -8.84 -4.27
C ALA A 114 0.97 -10.36 -4.40
N ASP A 115 0.40 -10.81 -5.51
CA ASP A 115 0.40 -12.23 -5.86
C ASP A 115 1.83 -12.75 -6.07
N VAL A 116 2.64 -12.00 -6.85
CA VAL A 116 4.03 -12.33 -7.14
C VAL A 116 4.95 -11.11 -7.12
N GLY A 117 6.23 -11.38 -6.86
CA GLY A 117 7.37 -10.51 -7.17
C GLY A 117 8.17 -11.07 -8.33
N PHE A 118 9.09 -10.26 -8.87
CA PHE A 118 10.10 -10.70 -9.82
C PHE A 118 11.48 -10.37 -9.25
N ASP A 119 12.41 -11.31 -9.35
CA ASP A 119 13.79 -11.14 -8.92
C ASP A 119 14.71 -11.93 -9.85
N ARG A 120 15.60 -11.24 -10.56
CA ARG A 120 16.58 -11.82 -11.49
C ARG A 120 15.94 -12.77 -12.52
N GLY A 121 14.83 -12.31 -13.11
CA GLY A 121 14.05 -13.09 -14.09
C GLY A 121 13.22 -14.23 -13.50
N LYS A 122 13.20 -14.42 -12.18
CA LYS A 122 12.41 -15.45 -11.50
C LYS A 122 11.13 -14.88 -10.94
N VAL A 123 10.06 -15.65 -11.02
CA VAL A 123 8.80 -15.35 -10.33
C VAL A 123 8.89 -15.80 -8.88
N ILE A 124 8.65 -14.88 -7.96
CA ILE A 124 8.60 -15.15 -6.51
C ILE A 124 7.14 -15.09 -6.07
N ASN A 125 6.61 -16.22 -5.64
CA ASN A 125 5.22 -16.32 -5.17
C ASN A 125 5.11 -15.71 -3.77
N LEU A 126 4.48 -14.53 -3.65
CA LEU A 126 4.30 -13.83 -2.38
C LEU A 126 3.00 -14.23 -1.67
N LYS A 127 1.92 -14.41 -2.42
CA LYS A 127 0.61 -14.76 -1.85
C LYS A 127 0.65 -16.01 -0.96
N PRO A 128 1.27 -17.15 -1.36
CA PRO A 128 1.37 -18.33 -0.49
C PRO A 128 2.15 -18.06 0.81
N VAL A 129 3.17 -17.20 0.80
CA VAL A 129 3.91 -16.80 2.00
C VAL A 129 3.01 -16.03 2.97
N VAL A 130 2.19 -15.12 2.42
CA VAL A 130 1.20 -14.36 3.21
C VAL A 130 0.15 -15.30 3.78
N ASP A 131 -0.40 -16.21 2.98
CA ASP A 131 -1.44 -17.16 3.42
C ASP A 131 -0.96 -18.04 4.59
N GLU A 132 0.29 -18.49 4.53
CA GLU A 132 0.90 -19.26 5.62
C GLU A 132 1.10 -18.39 6.87
N ALA A 133 1.64 -17.17 6.73
CA ALA A 133 1.85 -16.25 7.83
C ALA A 133 0.53 -15.92 8.57
N LEU A 134 -0.54 -15.68 7.80
CA LEU A 134 -1.82 -15.24 8.35
C LEU A 134 -2.58 -16.31 9.14
N LYS A 135 -2.19 -17.58 9.06
CA LYS A 135 -2.71 -18.64 9.96
C LYS A 135 -2.39 -18.32 11.43
N HIS A 136 -1.38 -17.50 11.68
CA HIS A 136 -0.90 -17.11 13.01
C HIS A 136 -1.10 -15.62 13.33
N CYS A 137 -1.92 -14.90 12.53
CA CYS A 137 -2.13 -13.45 12.68
C CYS A 137 -3.62 -13.14 12.90
N PRO A 138 -4.14 -13.31 14.12
CA PRO A 138 -5.57 -13.19 14.40
C PRO A 138 -6.14 -11.78 14.28
N THR A 139 -5.28 -10.73 14.32
CA THR A 139 -5.71 -9.34 14.21
C THR A 139 -6.03 -8.92 12.77
N VAL A 140 -5.56 -9.68 11.78
CA VAL A 140 -5.73 -9.34 10.36
C VAL A 140 -7.14 -9.67 9.89
N GLY A 141 -7.94 -8.63 9.66
CA GLY A 141 -9.29 -8.75 9.11
C GLY A 141 -9.32 -8.82 7.58
N HIS A 142 -8.40 -8.12 6.89
CA HIS A 142 -8.38 -8.06 5.43
C HIS A 142 -6.99 -8.15 4.84
N VAL A 143 -6.93 -8.71 3.62
CA VAL A 143 -5.72 -8.80 2.79
C VAL A 143 -6.00 -8.14 1.46
N VAL A 144 -5.21 -7.15 1.09
CA VAL A 144 -5.32 -6.46 -0.20
C VAL A 144 -4.21 -6.96 -1.11
N VAL A 145 -4.57 -7.48 -2.28
CA VAL A 145 -3.65 -8.15 -3.19
C VAL A 145 -3.49 -7.35 -4.49
N VAL A 146 -2.28 -6.89 -4.77
CA VAL A 146 -1.90 -6.33 -6.07
C VAL A 146 -1.64 -7.48 -7.02
N ARG A 147 -2.49 -7.63 -8.03
CA ARG A 147 -2.31 -8.66 -9.06
C ARG A 147 -1.28 -8.21 -10.09
N ARG A 148 -0.25 -9.01 -10.26
CA ARG A 148 0.83 -8.81 -11.22
C ARG A 148 0.86 -9.88 -12.32
N GLN A 149 0.15 -10.99 -12.12
CA GLN A 149 -0.08 -12.03 -13.11
C GLN A 149 -1.51 -12.01 -13.64
N VAL A 150 -1.68 -12.40 -14.90
CA VAL A 150 -2.99 -12.58 -15.54
C VAL A 150 -2.97 -13.94 -16.27
N PRO A 151 -3.84 -14.88 -15.93
CA PRO A 151 -4.76 -14.82 -14.79
C PRO A 151 -4.05 -14.85 -13.44
N GLY A 152 -4.53 -14.07 -12.48
CA GLY A 152 -4.03 -14.09 -11.10
C GLY A 152 -4.73 -15.14 -10.24
N PRO A 153 -4.29 -15.36 -8.98
CA PRO A 153 -4.91 -16.30 -8.08
C PRO A 153 -6.36 -15.92 -7.78
N ALA A 154 -7.21 -16.91 -7.51
CA ALA A 154 -8.53 -16.65 -6.95
C ALA A 154 -8.39 -16.00 -5.56
N LEU A 155 -9.22 -15.00 -5.26
CA LEU A 155 -9.26 -14.34 -3.98
C LEU A 155 -10.52 -14.74 -3.20
N SER A 156 -10.36 -14.97 -1.91
CA SER A 156 -11.44 -15.39 -0.99
C SER A 156 -12.12 -14.16 -0.39
N ALA A 157 -13.10 -13.60 -1.09
CA ALA A 157 -13.90 -12.50 -0.57
C ALA A 157 -14.72 -12.95 0.66
N PRO A 158 -15.04 -12.04 1.61
CA PRO A 158 -14.69 -10.62 1.64
C PRO A 158 -13.32 -10.32 2.27
N LYS A 159 -12.62 -11.34 2.78
CA LYS A 159 -11.34 -11.14 3.48
C LYS A 159 -10.23 -10.70 2.54
N GLU A 160 -10.20 -11.26 1.33
CA GLU A 160 -9.20 -10.96 0.31
C GLU A 160 -9.77 -10.04 -0.76
N ILE A 161 -9.09 -8.95 -1.04
CA ILE A 161 -9.57 -7.85 -1.86
C ILE A 161 -8.55 -7.59 -2.97
N ASP A 162 -9.02 -7.48 -4.21
CA ASP A 162 -8.19 -7.02 -5.34
C ASP A 162 -7.86 -5.54 -5.19
N TRP A 163 -6.58 -5.18 -5.25
CA TRP A 163 -6.11 -3.80 -5.14
C TRP A 163 -6.77 -2.87 -6.16
N ASN A 164 -6.84 -3.30 -7.43
CA ASN A 164 -7.37 -2.44 -8.48
C ASN A 164 -8.85 -2.16 -8.28
N GLU A 165 -9.63 -3.18 -7.94
CA GLU A 165 -11.06 -3.01 -7.65
C GLU A 165 -11.27 -2.18 -6.37
N TRP A 166 -10.41 -2.36 -5.36
CA TRP A 166 -10.46 -1.63 -4.11
C TRP A 166 -10.26 -0.12 -4.27
N VAL A 167 -9.32 0.29 -5.13
CA VAL A 167 -8.99 1.72 -5.32
C VAL A 167 -9.76 2.37 -6.47
N LYS A 168 -10.22 1.60 -7.46
CA LYS A 168 -10.82 2.10 -8.70
C LYS A 168 -12.09 2.92 -8.47
N GLN A 169 -12.91 2.49 -7.53
CA GLN A 169 -14.21 3.11 -7.22
C GLN A 169 -14.08 4.33 -6.31
N GLU A 170 -12.88 4.59 -5.79
CA GLU A 170 -12.68 5.62 -4.79
C GLU A 170 -12.49 7.00 -5.41
N ARG A 171 -12.94 8.01 -4.67
CA ARG A 171 -12.75 9.42 -5.04
C ARG A 171 -11.26 9.78 -5.03
N ALA A 172 -10.84 10.57 -6.02
CA ALA A 172 -9.45 11.07 -6.12
C ALA A 172 -9.17 12.30 -5.24
N VAL A 173 -10.01 12.52 -4.24
CA VAL A 173 -9.89 13.60 -3.25
C VAL A 173 -10.04 12.98 -1.86
N CYS A 174 -9.08 13.25 -1.00
CA CYS A 174 -9.05 12.83 0.40
C CYS A 174 -8.25 13.87 1.18
N ASP A 175 -8.85 14.52 2.17
CA ASP A 175 -8.14 15.49 3.00
C ASP A 175 -7.07 14.79 3.84
N ALA A 176 -5.93 15.46 4.00
CA ALA A 176 -4.85 14.96 4.83
C ALA A 176 -5.18 15.18 6.30
N GLU A 177 -5.09 14.13 7.10
CA GLU A 177 -5.30 14.19 8.55
C GLU A 177 -4.27 15.09 9.21
N GLN A 178 -4.72 15.91 10.16
CA GLN A 178 -3.83 16.73 10.98
C GLN A 178 -3.23 15.85 12.07
N LEU A 179 -1.93 15.62 11.98
CA LEU A 179 -1.20 14.76 12.93
C LEU A 179 -0.28 15.62 13.78
N ASP A 180 -0.13 15.26 15.06
CA ASP A 180 0.92 15.85 15.87
C ASP A 180 2.28 15.41 15.34
N ALA A 181 3.22 16.33 15.23
CA ALA A 181 4.57 16.04 14.75
C ALA A 181 5.41 15.19 15.73
N GLU A 182 4.93 15.06 16.96
CA GLU A 182 5.58 14.29 18.03
C GLU A 182 4.98 12.88 18.23
N THR A 183 4.05 12.45 17.37
CA THR A 183 3.41 11.10 17.42
C THR A 183 3.97 10.18 16.37
#